data_bcaa8093991126b20e4a91e91ab45464
#
_entry.id   bcaa8093991126b20e4a91e91ab45464
#
_cell.length_a   1.000
_cell.length_b   1.000
_cell.length_c   1.000
_cell.angle_alpha   90.00
_cell.angle_beta   90.00
_cell.angle_gamma   90.00
#
_symmetry.space_group_name_H-M   'P 1'
#
loop_
_entity.id
_entity.type
_entity.pdbx_description
1 polymer ?
#
loop_
_entity_poly.entity_id
_entity_poly.type
_entity_poly.pdbx_seq_one_letter_code
_entity_poly.pdbx_strand_id
1 'polypeptide(L)'
;MTPDPDLEVSEMGDKGKKGAHPFNFRVNGKEIDEGISGRGRSSSKVGEESLGQTIEAKEEGRGLILSLKKYRAITVSGHDPEKGFQSNTESDTKLPPPDNASLLLTPEDEVTYPEGGLTAWLVVLGGWCGMFCSLGIANTLATFQAYISENQLSSYSSSQIGWIFSIWTFLTFVCGIYVGPLFDVYGPRWLVLPGSICVVLMIFLLGVCTQYLHFIVVFGILGGIGSALLFTPSIAAVGHFFNRRRGNTTGIAAGGGAFGGIVFPLLLQSLIPKVGFAWSTRIMGFIMLFLCMLANLLIKSRLPKTRRSPHPDFRILAQPAFAWTVIGVFLLEWALFIPLTYITSYALEEGYAMSFSYQILPILNVGSVFGRWLPGFYSDIIGRYNTCLVVTVVTIFSVFAVWLPFGGHTAGLIAFALLFGFASGSNISLTPVCIGQLCDTKDYGRYYATCYTIVSLGCLTGIPIAGAILDACRGNYWGLIVWTGACYVGALFALIVARGLSGGWEIRIKN
;
A
#
# COMPACT_ATOMS: atom_id res chain seq x y z
N MET A 1 -0.68 -64.34 13.70
CA MET A 1 -1.75 -64.60 14.66
C MET A 1 -2.70 -63.43 14.58
N THR A 2 -3.71 -63.60 13.77
CA THR A 2 -5.05 -62.97 13.78
C THR A 2 -5.90 -63.68 14.82
N PRO A 3 -7.09 -63.26 15.25
CA PRO A 3 -8.04 -62.38 14.58
C PRO A 3 -8.76 -61.34 15.50
N ASP A 4 -9.44 -60.43 14.84
CA ASP A 4 -10.76 -59.84 15.04
C ASP A 4 -11.82 -60.75 15.72
N PRO A 5 -13.07 -60.35 16.09
CA PRO A 5 -13.89 -59.21 15.63
C PRO A 5 -14.95 -58.67 16.67
N ASP A 6 -15.77 -57.75 16.17
CA ASP A 6 -17.24 -57.61 16.31
C ASP A 6 -17.88 -56.63 17.31
N LEU A 7 -18.77 -55.89 16.69
CA LEU A 7 -20.19 -55.56 16.95
C LEU A 7 -20.41 -54.21 17.70
N GLU A 8 -21.34 -53.37 17.42
CA GLU A 8 -22.66 -53.51 16.76
C GLU A 8 -23.21 -52.15 16.33
N VAL A 9 -24.04 -52.23 15.32
CA VAL A 9 -24.88 -51.18 14.76
C VAL A 9 -26.16 -51.06 15.58
N SER A 10 -26.69 -49.84 15.80
CA SER A 10 -28.15 -49.70 15.93
C SER A 10 -28.63 -48.39 15.29
N GLU A 11 -29.45 -48.60 14.29
CA GLU A 11 -30.37 -47.66 13.64
C GLU A 11 -31.55 -47.25 14.53
N MET A 12 -32.20 -46.21 14.08
CA MET A 12 -33.59 -45.76 14.17
C MET A 12 -33.71 -44.35 14.72
N GLY A 13 -34.41 -43.43 14.12
CA GLY A 13 -35.43 -43.42 13.11
C GLY A 13 -36.04 -42.01 12.99
N ASP A 14 -36.39 -41.77 11.83
CA ASP A 14 -37.26 -40.83 11.15
C ASP A 14 -38.36 -40.08 11.97
N LYS A 15 -38.62 -38.84 11.54
CA LYS A 15 -39.86 -38.07 11.40
C LYS A 15 -39.89 -36.65 11.91
N GLY A 16 -40.22 -35.73 11.00
CA GLY A 16 -41.10 -34.64 11.35
C GLY A 16 -40.88 -33.30 10.64
N LYS A 17 -41.54 -33.13 9.53
CA LYS A 17 -41.76 -31.87 8.81
C LYS A 17 -42.46 -30.77 9.64
N LYS A 18 -42.27 -29.52 9.20
CA LYS A 18 -43.08 -28.26 9.28
C LYS A 18 -42.44 -27.21 10.22
N GLY A 19 -42.31 -26.02 9.86
CA GLY A 19 -43.05 -25.02 9.15
C GLY A 19 -42.32 -23.66 9.27
N ALA A 20 -42.34 -22.91 8.22
CA ALA A 20 -41.86 -21.55 8.13
C ALA A 20 -42.83 -20.59 8.86
N HIS A 21 -42.25 -19.61 9.57
CA HIS A 21 -42.98 -18.37 9.89
C HIS A 21 -42.02 -17.17 9.80
N PRO A 22 -42.44 -16.07 9.16
CA PRO A 22 -41.64 -14.87 9.05
C PRO A 22 -41.84 -13.97 10.28
N PHE A 23 -40.78 -13.38 10.75
CA PHE A 23 -40.81 -12.35 11.79
C PHE A 23 -41.12 -10.99 11.15
N ASN A 24 -42.31 -10.48 11.44
CA ASN A 24 -42.73 -9.12 11.21
C ASN A 24 -42.24 -8.24 12.38
N PHE A 25 -41.48 -7.20 12.09
CA PHE A 25 -41.28 -6.08 13.02
C PHE A 25 -42.28 -4.97 12.70
N ARG A 26 -43.16 -4.72 13.64
CA ARG A 26 -44.10 -3.63 13.68
C ARG A 26 -43.46 -2.41 14.33
N VAL A 27 -43.41 -1.28 13.67
CA VAL A 27 -43.16 0.02 14.29
C VAL A 27 -44.42 0.86 14.18
N ASN A 28 -44.83 1.38 15.34
CA ASN A 28 -46.04 2.12 15.58
C ASN A 28 -46.17 3.38 14.74
N GLY A 29 -47.39 3.53 14.22
CA GLY A 29 -47.89 4.61 13.44
C GLY A 29 -48.22 5.90 14.20
N LYS A 30 -48.25 6.93 13.41
CA LYS A 30 -49.26 8.01 13.47
C LYS A 30 -49.45 8.55 12.08
N GLU A 31 -50.65 8.31 11.59
CA GLU A 31 -51.29 9.06 10.51
C GLU A 31 -51.55 10.48 10.95
N ILE A 32 -51.36 11.45 10.05
CA ILE A 32 -52.11 12.71 10.04
C ILE A 32 -52.42 13.03 8.58
N ASP A 33 -53.72 13.23 8.38
CA ASP A 33 -54.47 13.33 7.16
C ASP A 33 -54.36 14.67 6.45
N GLU A 34 -54.85 14.67 5.25
CA GLU A 34 -54.96 15.67 4.20
C GLU A 34 -55.60 17.02 4.59
N GLY A 35 -55.28 18.01 3.78
CA GLY A 35 -56.04 19.25 3.71
C GLY A 35 -55.77 20.08 2.45
N ILE A 36 -56.61 19.90 1.47
CA ILE A 36 -56.68 20.57 0.15
C ILE A 36 -57.19 22.01 0.27
N SER A 37 -56.82 22.81 -0.74
CA SER A 37 -57.56 23.96 -1.30
C SER A 37 -57.07 25.36 -0.96
N GLY A 38 -56.70 26.11 -1.98
CA GLY A 38 -57.49 27.21 -2.52
C GLY A 38 -56.69 28.35 -3.12
N ARG A 39 -56.94 28.51 -4.38
CA ARG A 39 -56.82 29.71 -5.24
C ARG A 39 -56.75 31.09 -4.59
N GLY A 40 -55.99 31.99 -5.26
CA GLY A 40 -56.21 33.43 -5.18
C GLY A 40 -55.22 34.29 -5.95
N ARG A 41 -55.68 34.89 -7.04
CA ARG A 41 -55.00 35.87 -7.93
C ARG A 41 -54.78 37.22 -7.27
N SER A 42 -53.82 37.93 -7.78
CA SER A 42 -53.78 39.32 -8.30
C SER A 42 -52.69 40.18 -7.64
N SER A 43 -51.75 40.62 -8.45
CA SER A 43 -51.64 41.96 -9.04
C SER A 43 -50.93 43.02 -8.18
N SER A 44 -49.81 43.41 -8.72
CA SER A 44 -49.27 44.76 -8.94
C SER A 44 -48.51 45.52 -7.87
N LYS A 45 -47.37 46.03 -8.38
CA LYS A 45 -46.65 47.28 -8.14
C LYS A 45 -45.53 47.32 -7.12
N VAL A 46 -44.34 47.35 -7.68
CA VAL A 46 -43.32 48.42 -7.66
C VAL A 46 -42.90 48.94 -6.27
N GLY A 47 -41.62 48.71 -5.96
CA GLY A 47 -40.84 49.36 -4.92
C GLY A 47 -39.42 48.76 -4.90
N GLU A 48 -38.49 49.52 -5.42
CA GLU A 48 -37.07 49.28 -5.25
C GLU A 48 -36.68 49.34 -3.77
N GLU A 49 -35.93 48.35 -3.30
CA GLU A 49 -34.79 48.60 -2.40
C GLU A 49 -34.08 47.30 -2.05
N SER A 50 -32.77 47.36 -2.31
CA SER A 50 -31.65 46.68 -1.66
C SER A 50 -31.73 45.21 -1.32
N LEU A 51 -30.99 44.47 -2.08
CA LEU A 51 -30.09 43.36 -1.79
C LEU A 51 -30.08 42.82 -0.35
N GLY A 52 -30.63 41.64 -0.25
CA GLY A 52 -30.43 40.73 0.84
C GLY A 52 -30.84 39.34 0.36
N GLN A 53 -30.04 38.69 -0.50
CA GLN A 53 -30.33 37.30 -0.88
C GLN A 53 -29.88 36.37 0.23
N THR A 54 -30.83 35.99 1.06
CA THR A 54 -30.75 34.78 1.87
C THR A 54 -31.06 33.60 0.96
N ILE A 55 -30.08 32.82 0.61
CA ILE A 55 -30.28 31.53 -0.07
C ILE A 55 -30.54 30.50 1.02
N GLU A 56 -31.79 30.14 1.24
CA GLU A 56 -32.14 28.88 1.90
C GLU A 56 -31.82 27.74 0.97
N ALA A 57 -30.68 27.09 1.21
CA ALA A 57 -30.39 25.78 0.63
C ALA A 57 -30.93 24.70 1.55
N LYS A 58 -31.98 24.04 1.07
CA LYS A 58 -32.56 22.85 1.67
C LYS A 58 -31.55 21.73 1.71
N GLU A 59 -31.31 21.16 2.87
CA GLU A 59 -30.44 20.02 3.10
C GLU A 59 -30.84 18.82 2.26
N GLU A 60 -29.93 18.41 1.38
CA GLU A 60 -29.74 17.01 1.03
C GLU A 60 -28.26 16.71 0.95
N GLY A 61 -27.79 16.00 1.96
CA GLY A 61 -26.65 15.09 1.90
C GLY A 61 -25.27 15.64 1.70
N ARG A 62 -24.61 16.04 2.79
CA ARG A 62 -23.17 15.88 3.05
C ARG A 62 -22.15 16.55 2.12
N GLY A 63 -21.62 17.64 2.62
CA GLY A 63 -20.15 17.84 2.54
C GLY A 63 -19.66 18.69 1.40
N LEU A 64 -20.00 19.98 1.38
CA LEU A 64 -19.17 20.97 0.70
C LEU A 64 -18.74 22.02 1.73
N ILE A 65 -17.58 21.79 2.37
CA ILE A 65 -16.92 22.84 3.14
C ILE A 65 -15.96 23.53 2.18
N LEU A 66 -16.40 24.67 1.67
CA LEU A 66 -15.56 25.64 1.00
C LEU A 66 -14.63 26.28 2.03
N SER A 67 -13.36 25.93 1.94
CA SER A 67 -12.28 26.65 2.61
C SER A 67 -12.07 27.98 1.87
N LEU A 68 -12.72 29.03 2.33
CA LEU A 68 -12.38 30.41 1.97
C LEU A 68 -11.08 30.79 2.68
N LYS A 69 -9.95 30.55 2.06
CA LYS A 69 -8.67 31.14 2.45
C LYS A 69 -8.71 32.65 2.17
N LYS A 70 -8.71 33.39 3.24
CA LYS A 70 -8.40 34.79 3.48
C LYS A 70 -7.54 35.44 2.38
N TYR A 71 -8.17 36.18 1.48
CA TYR A 71 -7.49 37.21 0.71
C TYR A 71 -7.35 38.42 1.58
N ARG A 72 -6.13 38.75 1.94
CA ARG A 72 -5.74 40.03 2.61
C ARG A 72 -5.75 41.12 1.53
N ALA A 73 -6.77 41.96 1.55
CA ALA A 73 -6.83 43.15 0.76
C ALA A 73 -5.70 44.09 1.21
N ILE A 74 -4.78 44.41 0.31
CA ILE A 74 -3.83 45.47 0.48
C ILE A 74 -4.58 46.76 0.14
N THR A 75 -4.92 47.51 1.17
CA THR A 75 -5.45 48.86 1.05
C THR A 75 -4.32 49.79 0.61
N VAL A 76 -4.35 50.23 -0.62
CA VAL A 76 -3.51 51.38 -1.05
C VAL A 76 -4.24 52.64 -0.64
N SER A 77 -3.63 53.36 0.26
CA SER A 77 -4.01 54.66 0.79
C SER A 77 -4.16 55.70 -0.30
N GLY A 78 -5.22 56.51 -0.18
CA GLY A 78 -5.63 57.51 -1.13
C GLY A 78 -4.65 58.66 -1.31
N HIS A 79 -4.79 59.31 -2.44
CA HIS A 79 -4.34 60.64 -2.65
C HIS A 79 -5.50 61.46 -3.24
N ASP A 80 -5.75 62.62 -2.60
CA ASP A 80 -6.80 63.57 -2.91
C ASP A 80 -6.67 64.21 -4.31
N PRO A 81 -7.80 64.57 -4.93
CA PRO A 81 -7.83 65.30 -6.20
C PRO A 81 -8.05 66.79 -5.95
N GLU A 82 -7.08 67.59 -6.12
CA GLU A 82 -7.24 69.00 -6.52
C GLU A 82 -5.92 69.62 -7.02
N LYS A 83 -5.84 69.81 -8.31
CA LYS A 83 -5.40 71.00 -9.00
C LYS A 83 -5.36 70.75 -10.50
N GLY A 84 -6.20 71.51 -11.17
CA GLY A 84 -6.26 71.62 -12.61
C GLY A 84 -5.04 72.26 -13.21
N PHE A 85 -4.80 72.08 -14.48
CA PHE A 85 -4.51 73.05 -15.48
C PHE A 85 -4.17 72.46 -16.87
N GLN A 86 -4.98 72.90 -17.84
CA GLN A 86 -4.73 73.17 -19.27
C GLN A 86 -3.97 72.20 -20.18
N SER A 87 -4.75 71.85 -21.21
CA SER A 87 -4.46 71.66 -22.63
C SER A 87 -3.08 71.99 -23.15
N ASN A 88 -2.51 71.07 -23.95
CA ASN A 88 -2.05 71.42 -25.32
C ASN A 88 -1.72 70.17 -26.13
N THR A 89 -2.41 70.13 -27.31
CA THR A 89 -1.95 69.69 -28.65
C THR A 89 -1.37 68.31 -28.87
N GLU A 90 -2.17 67.57 -29.63
CA GLU A 90 -1.86 66.72 -30.75
C GLU A 90 -0.41 66.24 -30.96
N SER A 91 -0.17 64.98 -30.81
CA SER A 91 0.63 64.19 -31.74
C SER A 91 0.13 62.74 -31.77
N ASP A 92 -0.39 62.35 -32.93
CA ASP A 92 -0.72 60.99 -33.26
C ASP A 92 0.43 60.01 -33.01
N THR A 93 0.32 59.25 -31.95
CA THR A 93 1.06 58.00 -31.81
C THR A 93 0.05 56.92 -31.48
N LYS A 94 -0.32 56.13 -32.48
CA LYS A 94 -1.10 54.92 -32.31
C LYS A 94 -0.40 54.02 -31.28
N LEU A 95 -0.89 54.01 -30.04
CA LEU A 95 -0.62 52.95 -29.09
C LEU A 95 -1.21 51.66 -29.62
N PRO A 96 -0.48 50.55 -29.64
CA PRO A 96 -1.07 49.25 -29.91
C PRO A 96 -2.12 48.95 -28.84
N PRO A 97 -3.19 48.21 -29.17
CA PRO A 97 -4.20 47.87 -28.20
C PRO A 97 -3.55 47.09 -27.06
N PRO A 98 -3.96 47.30 -25.81
CA PRO A 98 -3.43 46.53 -24.70
C PRO A 98 -3.81 45.08 -24.97
N ASP A 99 -2.79 44.25 -25.16
CA ASP A 99 -2.91 42.79 -25.13
C ASP A 99 -3.38 42.35 -23.72
N ASN A 100 -4.67 42.57 -23.43
CA ASN A 100 -5.34 42.02 -22.26
C ASN A 100 -5.57 40.50 -22.35
N ALA A 101 -4.85 39.82 -23.24
CA ALA A 101 -4.89 38.38 -23.39
C ALA A 101 -3.91 37.61 -22.47
N SER A 102 -3.06 38.34 -21.70
CA SER A 102 -2.00 37.63 -20.95
C SER A 102 -2.20 37.57 -19.43
N LEU A 103 -3.39 37.90 -18.92
CA LEU A 103 -3.70 37.79 -17.47
C LEU A 103 -4.97 37.01 -17.15
N LEU A 104 -5.51 36.26 -18.10
CA LEU A 104 -6.28 35.08 -17.76
C LEU A 104 -5.24 34.01 -17.38
N LEU A 105 -4.82 33.99 -16.13
CA LEU A 105 -4.30 32.77 -15.50
C LEU A 105 -5.33 31.72 -15.82
N THR A 106 -5.01 30.88 -16.80
CA THR A 106 -5.73 29.62 -16.99
C THR A 106 -5.75 28.98 -15.61
N PRO A 107 -6.90 28.61 -15.07
CA PRO A 107 -6.93 27.80 -13.86
C PRO A 107 -5.97 26.64 -14.13
N GLU A 108 -4.87 26.54 -13.36
CA GLU A 108 -4.01 25.36 -13.43
C GLU A 108 -4.96 24.20 -13.37
N ASP A 109 -4.96 23.34 -14.41
CA ASP A 109 -5.89 22.24 -14.59
C ASP A 109 -5.98 21.47 -13.29
N GLU A 110 -7.03 21.71 -12.52
CA GLU A 110 -7.27 21.01 -11.25
C GLU A 110 -7.35 19.55 -11.59
N VAL A 111 -6.38 18.75 -11.11
CA VAL A 111 -6.29 17.32 -11.44
C VAL A 111 -7.55 16.65 -10.94
N THR A 112 -8.51 16.44 -11.84
CA THR A 112 -9.75 15.74 -11.52
C THR A 112 -9.49 14.24 -11.42
N TYR A 113 -10.00 13.59 -10.36
CA TYR A 113 -9.90 12.16 -10.17
C TYR A 113 -11.22 11.48 -10.50
N PRO A 114 -11.23 10.37 -11.28
CA PRO A 114 -12.47 9.67 -11.63
C PRO A 114 -13.20 9.06 -10.42
N GLU A 115 -12.45 8.72 -9.34
CA GLU A 115 -12.95 8.11 -8.10
C GLU A 115 -13.81 6.84 -8.31
N GLY A 116 -13.73 6.21 -9.50
CA GLY A 116 -14.49 5.03 -9.86
C GLY A 116 -14.57 4.81 -11.37
N GLY A 117 -15.51 3.96 -11.78
CA GLY A 117 -15.67 3.53 -13.17
C GLY A 117 -14.84 2.30 -13.52
N LEU A 118 -15.24 1.60 -14.59
CA LEU A 118 -14.62 0.33 -15.00
C LEU A 118 -13.12 0.47 -15.25
N THR A 119 -12.70 1.53 -15.93
CA THR A 119 -11.28 1.75 -16.26
C THR A 119 -10.43 1.90 -14.99
N ALA A 120 -10.90 2.65 -13.99
CA ALA A 120 -10.19 2.85 -12.74
C ALA A 120 -10.04 1.53 -11.96
N TRP A 121 -11.10 0.73 -11.88
CA TRP A 121 -11.05 -0.58 -11.22
C TRP A 121 -10.21 -1.62 -11.98
N LEU A 122 -10.18 -1.54 -13.30
CA LEU A 122 -9.27 -2.38 -14.10
C LEU A 122 -7.79 -2.03 -13.84
N VAL A 123 -7.46 -0.76 -13.59
CA VAL A 123 -6.11 -0.36 -13.17
C VAL A 123 -5.77 -0.92 -11.79
N VAL A 124 -6.72 -0.93 -10.85
CA VAL A 124 -6.53 -1.58 -9.54
C VAL A 124 -6.27 -3.08 -9.69
N LEU A 125 -7.03 -3.77 -10.55
CA LEU A 125 -6.81 -5.19 -10.87
C LEU A 125 -5.43 -5.41 -11.52
N GLY A 126 -5.03 -4.56 -12.45
CA GLY A 126 -3.69 -4.61 -13.05
C GLY A 126 -2.59 -4.42 -12.00
N GLY A 127 -2.75 -3.45 -11.09
CA GLY A 127 -1.88 -3.25 -9.94
C GLY A 127 -1.81 -4.47 -9.03
N TRP A 128 -2.96 -5.10 -8.73
CA TRP A 128 -3.05 -6.35 -7.98
C TRP A 128 -2.25 -7.48 -8.64
N CYS A 129 -2.38 -7.68 -9.95
CA CYS A 129 -1.61 -8.67 -10.70
C CYS A 129 -0.09 -8.38 -10.64
N GLY A 130 0.32 -7.13 -10.80
CA GLY A 130 1.73 -6.73 -10.69
C GLY A 130 2.29 -6.96 -9.29
N MET A 131 1.53 -6.63 -8.25
CA MET A 131 1.89 -6.87 -6.85
C MET A 131 1.95 -8.36 -6.51
N PHE A 132 1.05 -9.17 -7.08
CA PHE A 132 1.08 -10.62 -6.91
C PHE A 132 2.40 -11.21 -7.45
N CYS A 133 2.86 -10.75 -8.62
CA CYS A 133 4.11 -11.22 -9.23
C CYS A 133 5.36 -10.66 -8.54
N SER A 134 5.32 -9.47 -7.95
CA SER A 134 6.45 -8.81 -7.29
C SER A 134 6.52 -9.16 -5.80
N LEU A 135 5.60 -8.65 -4.98
CA LEU A 135 5.59 -8.92 -3.53
C LEU A 135 5.19 -10.36 -3.17
N GLY A 136 4.49 -11.08 -4.07
CA GLY A 136 4.23 -12.50 -3.87
C GLY A 136 5.51 -13.32 -3.81
N ILE A 137 6.52 -12.97 -4.62
CA ILE A 137 7.86 -13.58 -4.54
C ILE A 137 8.52 -13.21 -3.22
N ALA A 138 8.46 -11.93 -2.79
CA ALA A 138 9.00 -11.48 -1.51
C ALA A 138 8.48 -12.33 -0.34
N ASN A 139 7.19 -12.60 -0.32
CA ASN A 139 6.55 -13.42 0.71
C ASN A 139 6.79 -14.94 0.54
N THR A 140 7.52 -15.35 -0.51
CA THR A 140 7.88 -16.74 -0.79
C THR A 140 9.39 -17.00 -0.60
N LEU A 141 10.18 -15.95 -0.29
CA LEU A 141 11.64 -16.03 -0.18
C LEU A 141 12.08 -17.13 0.79
N ALA A 142 11.46 -17.24 1.97
CA ALA A 142 11.79 -18.26 2.96
C ALA A 142 11.58 -19.69 2.41
N THR A 143 10.55 -19.93 1.61
CA THR A 143 10.31 -21.24 0.99
C THR A 143 11.39 -21.59 -0.04
N PHE A 144 11.82 -20.63 -0.87
CA PHE A 144 12.93 -20.81 -1.79
C PHE A 144 14.24 -21.03 -1.05
N GLN A 145 14.50 -20.22 -0.02
CA GLN A 145 15.71 -20.33 0.79
C GLN A 145 15.81 -21.71 1.44
N ALA A 146 14.78 -22.19 2.09
CA ALA A 146 14.74 -23.50 2.73
C ALA A 146 15.04 -24.60 1.72
N TYR A 147 14.36 -24.60 0.57
CA TYR A 147 14.56 -25.64 -0.44
C TYR A 147 15.98 -25.60 -1.04
N ILE A 148 16.46 -24.43 -1.42
CA ILE A 148 17.77 -24.26 -2.07
C ILE A 148 18.91 -24.62 -1.11
N SER A 149 18.79 -24.29 0.19
CA SER A 149 19.78 -24.64 1.20
C SER A 149 19.88 -26.12 1.47
N GLU A 150 18.78 -26.85 1.38
CA GLU A 150 18.76 -28.31 1.60
C GLU A 150 19.22 -29.12 0.37
N ASN A 151 19.07 -28.56 -0.84
CA ASN A 151 19.29 -29.27 -2.10
C ASN A 151 20.47 -28.74 -2.90
N GLN A 152 20.29 -27.65 -3.68
CA GLN A 152 21.28 -27.19 -4.67
C GLN A 152 22.52 -26.58 -4.03
N LEU A 153 22.37 -25.88 -2.91
CA LEU A 153 23.44 -25.15 -2.21
C LEU A 153 23.74 -25.71 -0.82
N SER A 154 23.55 -27.02 -0.60
CA SER A 154 23.76 -27.66 0.70
C SER A 154 25.19 -27.58 1.23
N SER A 155 26.17 -27.30 0.37
CA SER A 155 27.59 -27.09 0.75
C SER A 155 27.90 -25.65 1.19
N TYR A 156 26.96 -24.71 1.03
CA TYR A 156 27.14 -23.29 1.38
C TYR A 156 26.56 -22.98 2.74
N SER A 157 27.13 -22.00 3.44
CA SER A 157 26.58 -21.54 4.72
C SER A 157 25.24 -20.80 4.53
N SER A 158 24.39 -20.84 5.55
CA SER A 158 23.11 -20.13 5.55
C SER A 158 23.28 -18.62 5.29
N SER A 159 24.37 -18.03 5.79
CA SER A 159 24.72 -16.63 5.53
C SER A 159 25.02 -16.37 4.05
N GLN A 160 25.77 -17.25 3.39
CA GLN A 160 26.07 -17.12 1.96
C GLN A 160 24.79 -17.22 1.13
N ILE A 161 23.92 -18.19 1.43
CA ILE A 161 22.65 -18.37 0.75
C ILE A 161 21.74 -17.15 0.99
N GLY A 162 21.74 -16.60 2.20
CA GLY A 162 20.99 -15.39 2.57
C GLY A 162 21.31 -14.18 1.69
N TRP A 163 22.54 -14.05 1.19
CA TRP A 163 22.93 -12.95 0.30
C TRP A 163 22.12 -12.93 -1.01
N ILE A 164 21.74 -14.08 -1.55
CA ILE A 164 20.94 -14.17 -2.79
C ILE A 164 19.62 -13.42 -2.60
N PHE A 165 18.95 -13.65 -1.48
CA PHE A 165 17.64 -13.06 -1.15
C PHE A 165 17.77 -11.61 -0.69
N SER A 166 18.84 -11.28 0.02
CA SER A 166 19.14 -9.89 0.42
C SER A 166 19.41 -8.99 -0.79
N ILE A 167 20.16 -9.48 -1.79
CA ILE A 167 20.41 -8.76 -3.06
C ILE A 167 19.09 -8.54 -3.79
N TRP A 168 18.22 -9.55 -3.88
CA TRP A 168 16.91 -9.42 -4.49
C TRP A 168 16.09 -8.32 -3.82
N THR A 169 15.97 -8.35 -2.50
CA THR A 169 15.19 -7.38 -1.73
C THR A 169 15.77 -5.97 -1.87
N PHE A 170 17.09 -5.84 -1.74
CA PHE A 170 17.80 -4.58 -1.90
C PHE A 170 17.55 -3.96 -3.28
N LEU A 171 17.74 -4.74 -4.37
CA LEU A 171 17.55 -4.26 -5.72
C LEU A 171 16.07 -3.92 -6.01
N THR A 172 15.13 -4.67 -5.44
CA THR A 172 13.70 -4.38 -5.60
C THR A 172 13.36 -2.97 -5.11
N PHE A 173 13.98 -2.49 -4.04
CA PHE A 173 13.70 -1.18 -3.48
C PHE A 173 14.67 -0.10 -3.97
N VAL A 174 15.98 -0.37 -4.07
CA VAL A 174 16.95 0.65 -4.49
C VAL A 174 16.77 1.07 -5.94
N CYS A 175 16.42 0.16 -6.85
CA CYS A 175 16.14 0.51 -8.24
C CYS A 175 14.93 1.44 -8.37
N GLY A 176 14.06 1.48 -7.37
CA GLY A 176 12.95 2.41 -7.25
C GLY A 176 13.37 3.87 -7.45
N ILE A 177 14.62 4.24 -7.09
CA ILE A 177 15.17 5.59 -7.24
C ILE A 177 15.06 6.14 -8.66
N TYR A 178 15.21 5.26 -9.66
CA TYR A 178 15.03 5.62 -11.06
C TYR A 178 13.64 5.25 -11.57
N VAL A 179 13.06 4.14 -11.10
CA VAL A 179 11.75 3.65 -11.56
C VAL A 179 10.63 4.66 -11.27
N GLY A 180 10.66 5.32 -10.11
CA GLY A 180 9.67 6.35 -9.74
C GLY A 180 9.67 7.55 -10.68
N PRO A 181 10.78 8.29 -10.81
CA PRO A 181 10.89 9.40 -11.75
C PRO A 181 10.64 9.01 -13.21
N LEU A 182 11.08 7.83 -13.64
CA LEU A 182 10.81 7.32 -14.99
C LEU A 182 9.31 7.05 -15.21
N PHE A 183 8.61 6.58 -14.17
CA PHE A 183 7.16 6.42 -14.18
C PHE A 183 6.45 7.76 -14.36
N ASP A 184 6.86 8.80 -13.65
CA ASP A 184 6.27 10.14 -13.73
C ASP A 184 6.50 10.78 -15.13
N VAL A 185 7.65 10.50 -15.76
CA VAL A 185 8.03 11.07 -17.08
C VAL A 185 7.49 10.25 -18.25
N TYR A 186 7.68 8.93 -18.24
CA TYR A 186 7.40 8.06 -19.41
C TYR A 186 6.10 7.26 -19.25
N GLY A 187 5.58 7.15 -18.04
CA GLY A 187 4.40 6.33 -17.70
C GLY A 187 4.72 4.84 -17.52
N PRO A 188 3.70 4.01 -17.20
CA PRO A 188 3.90 2.64 -16.71
C PRO A 188 4.40 1.66 -17.77
N ARG A 189 4.02 1.80 -19.06
CA ARG A 189 4.24 0.77 -20.09
C ARG A 189 5.71 0.40 -20.28
N TRP A 190 6.59 1.39 -20.29
CA TRP A 190 8.03 1.19 -20.48
C TRP A 190 8.73 0.58 -19.27
N LEU A 191 8.04 0.47 -18.14
CA LEU A 191 8.55 -0.11 -16.91
C LEU A 191 7.93 -1.49 -16.65
N VAL A 192 6.61 -1.62 -16.81
CA VAL A 192 5.88 -2.86 -16.50
C VAL A 192 6.27 -3.97 -17.47
N LEU A 193 6.45 -3.66 -18.78
CA LEU A 193 6.80 -4.68 -19.76
C LEU A 193 8.18 -5.32 -19.52
N PRO A 194 9.30 -4.57 -19.44
CA PRO A 194 10.58 -5.18 -19.14
C PRO A 194 10.61 -5.81 -17.73
N GLY A 195 9.93 -5.21 -16.74
CA GLY A 195 9.79 -5.81 -15.41
C GLY A 195 9.14 -7.19 -15.47
N SER A 196 8.05 -7.32 -16.23
CA SER A 196 7.36 -8.59 -16.45
C SER A 196 8.27 -9.63 -17.11
N ILE A 197 9.01 -9.23 -18.15
CA ILE A 197 9.96 -10.13 -18.84
C ILE A 197 11.03 -10.62 -17.86
N CYS A 198 11.64 -9.71 -17.08
CA CYS A 198 12.69 -10.08 -16.11
C CYS A 198 12.18 -11.04 -15.05
N VAL A 199 11.01 -10.79 -14.45
CA VAL A 199 10.47 -11.62 -13.37
C VAL A 199 10.05 -12.99 -13.88
N VAL A 200 9.40 -13.06 -15.05
CA VAL A 200 9.01 -14.34 -15.66
C VAL A 200 10.25 -15.13 -16.07
N LEU A 201 11.23 -14.48 -16.70
CA LEU A 201 12.47 -15.13 -17.11
C LEU A 201 13.25 -15.65 -15.88
N MET A 202 13.30 -14.88 -14.80
CA MET A 202 13.94 -15.30 -13.54
C MET A 202 13.34 -16.63 -13.05
N ILE A 203 12.02 -16.74 -12.97
CA ILE A 203 11.36 -17.96 -12.46
C ILE A 203 11.58 -19.17 -13.40
N PHE A 204 11.56 -18.96 -14.71
CA PHE A 204 11.86 -20.05 -15.66
C PHE A 204 13.33 -20.51 -15.58
N LEU A 205 14.27 -19.58 -15.46
CA LEU A 205 15.71 -19.89 -15.34
C LEU A 205 16.06 -20.48 -13.97
N LEU A 206 15.31 -20.17 -12.91
CA LEU A 206 15.55 -20.67 -11.56
C LEU A 206 15.56 -22.20 -11.51
N GLY A 207 14.72 -22.85 -12.30
CA GLY A 207 14.63 -24.30 -12.38
C GLY A 207 15.85 -25.01 -13.00
N VAL A 208 16.78 -24.27 -13.61
CA VAL A 208 18.04 -24.79 -14.19
C VAL A 208 19.28 -24.30 -13.47
N CYS A 209 19.13 -23.48 -12.42
CA CYS A 209 20.23 -23.00 -11.61
C CYS A 209 20.79 -24.13 -10.74
N THR A 210 22.13 -24.30 -10.79
CA THR A 210 22.85 -25.33 -10.02
C THR A 210 24.00 -24.75 -9.20
N GLN A 211 24.53 -23.58 -9.57
CA GLN A 211 25.67 -22.94 -8.93
C GLN A 211 25.25 -21.68 -8.19
N TYR A 212 25.96 -21.35 -7.14
CA TYR A 212 25.72 -20.17 -6.32
C TYR A 212 25.61 -18.86 -7.15
N LEU A 213 26.55 -18.67 -8.10
CA LEU A 213 26.55 -17.51 -8.96
C LEU A 213 25.30 -17.44 -9.87
N HIS A 214 24.79 -18.58 -10.33
CA HIS A 214 23.56 -18.61 -11.12
C HIS A 214 22.37 -18.07 -10.30
N PHE A 215 22.26 -18.44 -9.03
CA PHE A 215 21.21 -17.92 -8.14
C PHE A 215 21.36 -16.43 -7.88
N ILE A 216 22.59 -15.93 -7.65
CA ILE A 216 22.81 -14.49 -7.49
C ILE A 216 22.37 -13.71 -8.71
N VAL A 217 22.79 -14.14 -9.92
CA VAL A 217 22.48 -13.42 -11.16
C VAL A 217 21.01 -13.54 -11.51
N VAL A 218 20.46 -14.76 -11.49
CA VAL A 218 19.09 -15.01 -11.93
C VAL A 218 18.09 -14.54 -10.88
N PHE A 219 18.21 -15.03 -9.65
CA PHE A 219 17.24 -14.68 -8.61
C PHE A 219 17.52 -13.29 -8.04
N GLY A 220 18.76 -13.04 -7.59
CA GLY A 220 19.13 -11.78 -6.94
C GLY A 220 19.01 -10.59 -7.88
N ILE A 221 19.77 -10.57 -8.98
CA ILE A 221 19.89 -9.38 -9.83
C ILE A 221 18.71 -9.27 -10.79
N LEU A 222 18.49 -10.25 -11.65
CA LEU A 222 17.44 -10.20 -12.66
C LEU A 222 16.03 -10.10 -12.01
N GLY A 223 15.82 -10.93 -10.96
CA GLY A 223 14.57 -10.92 -10.21
C GLY A 223 14.33 -9.63 -9.45
N GLY A 224 15.36 -9.10 -8.76
CA GLY A 224 15.27 -7.85 -8.00
C GLY A 224 14.96 -6.64 -8.88
N ILE A 225 15.69 -6.48 -10.00
CA ILE A 225 15.41 -5.40 -10.97
C ILE A 225 14.00 -5.56 -11.57
N GLY A 226 13.63 -6.78 -11.99
CA GLY A 226 12.30 -7.04 -12.53
C GLY A 226 11.18 -6.72 -11.54
N SER A 227 11.36 -7.09 -10.26
CA SER A 227 10.40 -6.78 -9.19
C SER A 227 10.29 -5.27 -8.93
N ALA A 228 11.39 -4.51 -8.97
CA ALA A 228 11.37 -3.05 -8.85
C ALA A 228 10.53 -2.39 -9.95
N LEU A 229 10.71 -2.85 -11.19
CA LEU A 229 10.01 -2.35 -12.37
C LEU A 229 8.51 -2.67 -12.36
N LEU A 230 8.07 -3.70 -11.62
CA LEU A 230 6.66 -4.04 -11.44
C LEU A 230 6.05 -3.36 -10.22
N PHE A 231 6.78 -3.34 -9.09
CA PHE A 231 6.30 -2.88 -7.79
C PHE A 231 5.85 -1.42 -7.81
N THR A 232 6.75 -0.51 -8.19
CA THR A 232 6.49 0.94 -8.17
C THR A 232 5.34 1.35 -9.09
N PRO A 233 5.29 0.95 -10.38
CA PRO A 233 4.19 1.33 -11.26
C PRO A 233 2.84 0.74 -10.87
N SER A 234 2.83 -0.46 -10.27
CA SER A 234 1.59 -1.12 -9.82
C SER A 234 0.85 -0.32 -8.76
N ILE A 235 1.57 0.34 -7.86
CA ILE A 235 1.00 1.19 -6.82
C ILE A 235 0.79 2.62 -7.31
N ALA A 236 1.76 3.19 -8.02
CA ALA A 236 1.70 4.59 -8.47
C ALA A 236 0.53 4.84 -9.43
N ALA A 237 0.26 3.90 -10.35
CA ALA A 237 -0.83 4.03 -11.32
C ALA A 237 -2.22 4.13 -10.66
N VAL A 238 -2.44 3.45 -9.54
CA VAL A 238 -3.72 3.52 -8.78
C VAL A 238 -3.97 4.95 -8.28
N GLY A 239 -2.92 5.64 -7.81
CA GLY A 239 -2.99 7.03 -7.34
C GLY A 239 -3.38 8.05 -8.41
N HIS A 240 -3.31 7.71 -9.70
CA HIS A 240 -3.76 8.57 -10.80
C HIS A 240 -5.29 8.57 -11.00
N PHE A 241 -5.99 7.58 -10.47
CA PHE A 241 -7.43 7.43 -10.62
C PHE A 241 -8.20 7.70 -9.34
N PHE A 242 -7.57 7.51 -8.18
CA PHE A 242 -8.21 7.63 -6.88
C PHE A 242 -7.42 8.56 -5.95
N ASN A 243 -8.09 9.57 -5.40
CA ASN A 243 -7.56 10.44 -4.35
C ASN A 243 -8.35 10.27 -3.05
N ARG A 244 -9.69 10.37 -3.11
CA ARG A 244 -10.58 10.20 -1.96
C ARG A 244 -10.59 8.77 -1.43
N ARG A 245 -10.56 7.77 -2.33
CA ARG A 245 -10.54 6.32 -2.00
C ARG A 245 -9.17 5.70 -2.17
N ARG A 246 -8.11 6.50 -2.09
CA ARG A 246 -6.74 6.05 -2.37
C ARG A 246 -6.29 4.96 -1.42
N GLY A 247 -6.61 5.06 -0.11
CA GLY A 247 -6.25 4.05 0.88
C GLY A 247 -6.88 2.69 0.57
N ASN A 248 -8.19 2.66 0.32
CA ASN A 248 -8.90 1.44 -0.02
C ASN A 248 -8.38 0.78 -1.31
N THR A 249 -8.24 1.56 -2.38
CA THR A 249 -7.83 1.02 -3.69
C THR A 249 -6.36 0.59 -3.73
N THR A 250 -5.47 1.33 -3.04
CA THR A 250 -4.07 0.93 -2.85
C THR A 250 -3.97 -0.35 -2.01
N GLY A 251 -4.80 -0.47 -0.95
CA GLY A 251 -4.87 -1.67 -0.13
C GLY A 251 -5.29 -2.91 -0.91
N ILE A 252 -6.31 -2.78 -1.78
CA ILE A 252 -6.76 -3.86 -2.67
C ILE A 252 -5.63 -4.25 -3.64
N ALA A 253 -4.99 -3.28 -4.30
CA ALA A 253 -3.89 -3.55 -5.22
C ALA A 253 -2.71 -4.24 -4.50
N ALA A 254 -2.30 -3.72 -3.33
CA ALA A 254 -1.24 -4.31 -2.53
C ALA A 254 -1.58 -5.72 -2.01
N GLY A 255 -2.87 -6.02 -1.82
CA GLY A 255 -3.37 -7.33 -1.43
C GLY A 255 -2.89 -8.47 -2.35
N GLY A 256 -2.64 -8.18 -3.64
CA GLY A 256 -2.07 -9.13 -4.57
C GLY A 256 -0.79 -9.80 -4.06
N GLY A 257 0.11 -9.04 -3.42
CA GLY A 257 1.34 -9.58 -2.85
C GLY A 257 1.12 -10.57 -1.71
N ALA A 258 0.11 -10.35 -0.86
CA ALA A 258 -0.22 -11.29 0.20
C ALA A 258 -0.87 -12.57 -0.36
N PHE A 259 -1.76 -12.44 -1.35
CA PHE A 259 -2.30 -13.60 -2.07
C PHE A 259 -1.19 -14.43 -2.73
N GLY A 260 -0.19 -13.77 -3.36
CA GLY A 260 0.99 -14.45 -3.90
C GLY A 260 1.76 -15.20 -2.81
N GLY A 261 1.92 -14.59 -1.62
CA GLY A 261 2.57 -15.18 -0.45
C GLY A 261 1.81 -16.37 0.18
N ILE A 262 0.54 -16.55 -0.16
CA ILE A 262 -0.22 -17.76 0.19
C ILE A 262 -0.07 -18.80 -0.93
N VAL A 263 -0.37 -18.39 -2.17
CA VAL A 263 -0.48 -19.31 -3.31
C VAL A 263 0.86 -19.91 -3.68
N PHE A 264 1.92 -19.14 -3.76
CA PHE A 264 3.22 -19.64 -4.22
C PHE A 264 3.87 -20.64 -3.27
N PRO A 265 3.96 -20.42 -1.93
CA PRO A 265 4.50 -21.42 -1.03
C PRO A 265 3.69 -22.73 -1.05
N LEU A 266 2.35 -22.64 -1.01
CA LEU A 266 1.49 -23.83 -1.05
C LEU A 266 1.62 -24.59 -2.38
N LEU A 267 1.73 -23.87 -3.49
CA LEU A 267 1.97 -24.45 -4.80
C LEU A 267 3.31 -25.19 -4.83
N LEU A 268 4.39 -24.55 -4.38
CA LEU A 268 5.72 -25.17 -4.33
C LEU A 268 5.73 -26.40 -3.42
N GLN A 269 5.18 -26.30 -2.20
CA GLN A 269 5.08 -27.43 -1.27
C GLN A 269 4.33 -28.61 -1.85
N SER A 270 3.27 -28.39 -2.64
CA SER A 270 2.48 -29.45 -3.25
C SER A 270 3.09 -30.03 -4.52
N LEU A 271 3.80 -29.22 -5.31
CA LEU A 271 4.32 -29.62 -6.61
C LEU A 271 5.75 -30.19 -6.55
N ILE A 272 6.63 -29.63 -5.70
CA ILE A 272 8.02 -30.10 -5.62
C ILE A 272 8.14 -31.61 -5.40
N PRO A 273 7.37 -32.24 -4.47
CA PRO A 273 7.42 -33.69 -4.30
C PRO A 273 6.89 -34.49 -5.48
N LYS A 274 6.01 -33.91 -6.30
CA LYS A 274 5.31 -34.62 -7.40
C LYS A 274 6.05 -34.50 -8.73
N VAL A 275 6.53 -33.29 -9.08
CA VAL A 275 7.08 -32.99 -10.41
C VAL A 275 8.51 -32.43 -10.35
N GLY A 276 9.07 -32.32 -9.16
CA GLY A 276 10.41 -31.75 -8.92
C GLY A 276 10.43 -30.22 -9.00
N PHE A 277 11.55 -29.64 -8.56
CA PHE A 277 11.72 -28.19 -8.45
C PHE A 277 11.63 -27.45 -9.80
N ALA A 278 12.29 -27.99 -10.82
CA ALA A 278 12.34 -27.37 -12.15
C ALA A 278 10.95 -27.23 -12.79
N TRP A 279 10.09 -28.23 -12.68
CA TRP A 279 8.73 -28.13 -13.20
C TRP A 279 7.81 -27.30 -12.30
N SER A 280 8.01 -27.32 -10.98
CA SER A 280 7.25 -26.47 -10.04
C SER A 280 7.49 -25.00 -10.33
N THR A 281 8.75 -24.60 -10.56
CA THR A 281 9.08 -23.21 -10.93
C THR A 281 8.53 -22.84 -12.30
N ARG A 282 8.53 -23.75 -13.29
CA ARG A 282 7.91 -23.49 -14.61
C ARG A 282 6.40 -23.28 -14.51
N ILE A 283 5.68 -24.12 -13.73
CA ILE A 283 4.24 -23.95 -13.51
C ILE A 283 3.96 -22.60 -12.85
N MET A 284 4.74 -22.23 -11.83
CA MET A 284 4.67 -20.91 -11.22
C MET A 284 4.93 -19.79 -12.26
N GLY A 285 5.93 -19.99 -13.13
CA GLY A 285 6.27 -19.08 -14.21
C GLY A 285 5.12 -18.86 -15.22
N PHE A 286 4.37 -19.88 -15.57
CA PHE A 286 3.18 -19.75 -16.43
C PHE A 286 2.06 -18.94 -15.77
N ILE A 287 1.82 -19.15 -14.48
CA ILE A 287 0.86 -18.35 -13.71
C ILE A 287 1.30 -16.88 -13.70
N MET A 288 2.58 -16.63 -13.42
CA MET A 288 3.13 -15.28 -13.41
C MET A 288 3.10 -14.63 -14.78
N LEU A 289 3.38 -15.37 -15.86
CA LEU A 289 3.27 -14.90 -17.24
C LEU A 289 1.84 -14.40 -17.54
N PHE A 290 0.83 -15.18 -17.18
CA PHE A 290 -0.57 -14.80 -17.34
C PHE A 290 -0.91 -13.53 -16.57
N LEU A 291 -0.53 -13.44 -15.30
CA LEU A 291 -0.78 -12.26 -14.47
C LEU A 291 0.00 -11.03 -14.96
N CYS A 292 1.23 -11.20 -15.40
CA CYS A 292 2.03 -10.14 -16.01
C CYS A 292 1.42 -9.62 -17.32
N MET A 293 0.84 -10.48 -18.15
CA MET A 293 0.09 -10.06 -19.33
C MET A 293 -1.10 -9.18 -18.93
N LEU A 294 -1.88 -9.59 -17.93
CA LEU A 294 -2.98 -8.77 -17.42
C LEU A 294 -2.48 -7.44 -16.85
N ALA A 295 -1.40 -7.43 -16.09
CA ALA A 295 -0.81 -6.20 -15.56
C ALA A 295 -0.42 -5.23 -16.68
N ASN A 296 0.23 -5.72 -17.76
CA ASN A 296 0.62 -4.90 -18.90
C ASN A 296 -0.58 -4.31 -19.68
N LEU A 297 -1.68 -5.04 -19.77
CA LEU A 297 -2.90 -4.59 -20.44
C LEU A 297 -3.68 -3.57 -19.60
N LEU A 298 -3.70 -3.74 -18.29
CA LEU A 298 -4.60 -3.02 -17.39
C LEU A 298 -3.94 -1.81 -16.71
N ILE A 299 -2.63 -1.83 -16.44
CA ILE A 299 -1.95 -0.70 -15.81
C ILE A 299 -1.81 0.44 -16.81
N LYS A 300 -2.49 1.55 -16.51
CA LYS A 300 -2.49 2.76 -17.34
C LYS A 300 -2.23 3.99 -16.48
N SER A 301 -1.52 4.98 -17.01
CA SER A 301 -1.40 6.32 -16.45
C SER A 301 -2.41 7.24 -17.10
N ARG A 302 -3.01 8.16 -16.32
CA ARG A 302 -3.95 9.17 -16.82
C ARG A 302 -3.34 10.56 -16.81
N LEU A 303 -2.45 10.83 -15.88
CA LEU A 303 -1.86 12.15 -15.76
C LEU A 303 -0.93 12.46 -16.94
N PRO A 304 -0.87 13.72 -17.38
CA PRO A 304 0.07 14.13 -18.40
C PRO A 304 1.50 13.88 -17.93
N LYS A 305 2.35 13.47 -18.86
CA LYS A 305 3.77 13.21 -18.58
C LYS A 305 4.45 14.47 -18.06
N THR A 306 5.15 14.36 -16.95
CA THR A 306 5.87 15.48 -16.37
C THR A 306 7.06 15.86 -17.27
N ARG A 307 7.21 17.14 -17.62
CA ARG A 307 8.38 17.64 -18.37
C ARG A 307 9.63 17.84 -17.49
N ARG A 308 9.61 17.35 -16.24
CA ARG A 308 10.73 17.46 -15.29
C ARG A 308 11.80 16.42 -15.59
N SER A 309 13.00 16.65 -15.06
CA SER A 309 14.12 15.73 -15.18
C SER A 309 13.75 14.35 -14.59
N PRO A 310 14.09 13.24 -15.28
CA PRO A 310 13.89 11.87 -14.77
C PRO A 310 14.91 11.48 -13.66
N HIS A 311 15.74 12.43 -13.21
CA HIS A 311 16.71 12.17 -12.14
C HIS A 311 16.08 12.27 -10.76
N PRO A 312 16.55 11.46 -9.79
CA PRO A 312 16.13 11.58 -8.39
C PRO A 312 16.53 12.91 -7.81
N ASP A 313 15.71 13.44 -6.91
CA ASP A 313 15.95 14.71 -6.23
C ASP A 313 15.93 14.48 -4.70
N PHE A 314 17.11 14.39 -4.10
CA PHE A 314 17.27 14.21 -2.66
C PHE A 314 16.94 15.47 -1.84
N ARG A 315 16.75 16.65 -2.47
CA ARG A 315 16.33 17.86 -1.76
C ARG A 315 14.95 17.71 -1.12
N ILE A 316 14.17 16.75 -1.59
CA ILE A 316 12.87 16.39 -1.00
C ILE A 316 13.01 16.03 0.48
N LEU A 317 14.13 15.43 0.89
CA LEU A 317 14.42 15.09 2.28
C LEU A 317 14.58 16.33 3.20
N ALA A 318 14.77 17.51 2.64
CA ALA A 318 14.78 18.75 3.42
C ALA A 318 13.39 19.11 3.97
N GLN A 319 12.30 18.49 3.49
CA GLN A 319 10.97 18.65 4.05
C GLN A 319 10.84 17.83 5.35
N PRO A 320 10.66 18.47 6.53
CA PRO A 320 10.71 17.75 7.81
C PRO A 320 9.65 16.65 7.94
N ALA A 321 8.42 16.90 7.47
CA ALA A 321 7.36 15.90 7.50
C ALA A 321 7.70 14.67 6.66
N PHE A 322 8.30 14.87 5.47
CA PHE A 322 8.76 13.77 4.64
C PHE A 322 9.95 13.03 5.24
N ALA A 323 10.94 13.74 5.77
CA ALA A 323 12.10 13.12 6.40
C ALA A 323 11.72 12.22 7.58
N TRP A 324 10.84 12.69 8.47
CA TRP A 324 10.33 11.88 9.59
C TRP A 324 9.47 10.70 9.11
N THR A 325 8.71 10.88 8.04
CA THR A 325 7.99 9.76 7.40
C THR A 325 8.95 8.71 6.89
N VAL A 326 10.03 9.11 6.22
CA VAL A 326 11.07 8.19 5.71
C VAL A 326 11.75 7.44 6.86
N ILE A 327 12.09 8.10 7.96
CA ILE A 327 12.66 7.45 9.15
C ILE A 327 11.67 6.42 9.72
N GLY A 328 10.39 6.79 9.85
CA GLY A 328 9.36 5.89 10.32
C GLY A 328 9.22 4.64 9.44
N VAL A 329 9.12 4.84 8.13
CA VAL A 329 9.01 3.75 7.14
C VAL A 329 10.25 2.87 7.13
N PHE A 330 11.45 3.46 7.21
CA PHE A 330 12.70 2.72 7.31
C PHE A 330 12.69 1.75 8.50
N LEU A 331 12.29 2.23 9.68
CA LEU A 331 12.22 1.40 10.89
C LEU A 331 11.11 0.34 10.80
N LEU A 332 9.97 0.65 10.20
CA LEU A 332 8.88 -0.30 9.96
C LEU A 332 9.36 -1.46 9.08
N GLU A 333 9.95 -1.15 7.93
CA GLU A 333 10.39 -2.15 6.95
C GLU A 333 11.64 -2.89 7.43
N TRP A 334 12.52 -2.22 8.19
CA TRP A 334 13.68 -2.87 8.81
C TRP A 334 13.26 -3.97 9.78
N ALA A 335 12.25 -3.71 10.60
CA ALA A 335 11.69 -4.67 11.52
C ALA A 335 10.82 -5.75 10.84
N LEU A 336 10.16 -5.43 9.72
CA LEU A 336 9.22 -6.32 9.03
C LEU A 336 9.87 -7.64 8.58
N PHE A 337 11.05 -7.55 7.97
CA PHE A 337 11.71 -8.72 7.39
C PHE A 337 12.26 -9.70 8.42
N ILE A 338 12.38 -9.29 9.69
CA ILE A 338 12.88 -10.14 10.76
C ILE A 338 11.91 -11.30 11.08
N PRO A 339 10.65 -11.07 11.45
CA PRO A 339 9.70 -12.16 11.66
C PRO A 339 9.43 -12.95 10.39
N LEU A 340 9.35 -12.29 9.23
CA LEU A 340 9.12 -12.97 7.94
C LEU A 340 10.22 -14.00 7.62
N THR A 341 11.45 -13.74 8.05
CA THR A 341 12.59 -14.62 7.79
C THR A 341 12.76 -15.69 8.87
N TYR A 342 12.58 -15.32 10.14
CA TYR A 342 12.96 -16.16 11.27
C TYR A 342 11.80 -16.91 11.93
N ILE A 343 10.52 -16.64 11.57
CA ILE A 343 9.37 -17.27 12.25
C ILE A 343 9.33 -18.79 12.04
N THR A 344 9.73 -19.28 10.87
CA THR A 344 9.78 -20.71 10.58
C THR A 344 10.89 -21.40 11.39
N SER A 345 12.09 -20.80 11.45
CA SER A 345 13.21 -21.31 12.24
C SER A 345 12.89 -21.25 13.74
N TYR A 346 12.24 -20.17 14.20
CA TYR A 346 11.75 -20.06 15.56
C TYR A 346 10.80 -21.20 15.92
N ALA A 347 9.83 -21.50 15.04
CA ALA A 347 8.89 -22.58 15.28
C ALA A 347 9.60 -23.96 15.32
N LEU A 348 10.60 -24.19 14.49
CA LEU A 348 11.40 -25.43 14.52
C LEU A 348 12.19 -25.55 15.82
N GLU A 349 12.82 -24.47 16.31
CA GLU A 349 13.60 -24.44 17.56
C GLU A 349 12.71 -24.68 18.78
N GLU A 350 11.48 -24.17 18.78
CA GLU A 350 10.46 -24.42 19.83
C GLU A 350 9.92 -25.87 19.77
N GLY A 351 10.38 -26.72 18.84
CA GLY A 351 10.03 -28.13 18.77
C GLY A 351 8.71 -28.42 18.05
N TYR A 352 8.17 -27.48 17.29
CA TYR A 352 6.96 -27.72 16.49
C TYR A 352 7.24 -28.67 15.32
N ALA A 353 6.21 -29.42 14.94
CA ALA A 353 6.30 -30.31 13.77
C ALA A 353 6.70 -29.51 12.51
N MET A 354 7.57 -30.08 11.68
CA MET A 354 8.10 -29.44 10.46
C MET A 354 6.95 -28.95 9.55
N SER A 355 5.88 -29.75 9.39
CA SER A 355 4.71 -29.36 8.59
C SER A 355 4.03 -28.09 9.09
N PHE A 356 3.88 -27.92 10.40
CA PHE A 356 3.30 -26.74 11.01
C PHE A 356 4.23 -25.52 10.87
N SER A 357 5.53 -25.71 11.13
CA SER A 357 6.54 -24.62 11.03
C SER A 357 6.57 -23.99 9.65
N TYR A 358 6.40 -24.78 8.59
CA TYR A 358 6.31 -24.24 7.22
C TYR A 358 4.94 -23.61 6.89
N GLN A 359 3.87 -23.95 7.62
CA GLN A 359 2.54 -23.37 7.40
C GLN A 359 2.36 -22.02 8.11
N ILE A 360 3.20 -21.68 9.08
CA ILE A 360 3.05 -20.44 9.84
C ILE A 360 3.20 -19.18 8.97
N LEU A 361 4.04 -19.21 7.95
CA LEU A 361 4.21 -18.10 7.01
C LEU A 361 2.98 -17.88 6.09
N PRO A 362 2.37 -18.90 5.47
CA PRO A 362 1.03 -18.79 4.87
C PRO A 362 -0.04 -18.22 5.82
N ILE A 363 -0.08 -18.66 7.08
CA ILE A 363 -1.03 -18.14 8.09
C ILE A 363 -0.81 -16.64 8.31
N LEU A 364 0.44 -16.19 8.44
CA LEU A 364 0.80 -14.78 8.54
C LEU A 364 0.30 -14.00 7.30
N ASN A 365 0.47 -14.55 6.10
CA ASN A 365 0.01 -13.91 4.87
C ASN A 365 -1.52 -13.85 4.77
N VAL A 366 -2.27 -14.79 5.35
CA VAL A 366 -3.74 -14.67 5.48
C VAL A 366 -4.09 -13.42 6.29
N GLY A 367 -3.44 -13.20 7.44
CA GLY A 367 -3.58 -11.95 8.21
C GLY A 367 -3.26 -10.72 7.36
N SER A 368 -2.19 -10.79 6.57
CA SER A 368 -1.72 -9.70 5.70
C SER A 368 -2.71 -9.32 4.59
N VAL A 369 -3.49 -10.26 4.05
CA VAL A 369 -4.56 -9.95 3.06
C VAL A 369 -5.57 -8.99 3.66
N PHE A 370 -6.11 -9.33 4.84
CA PHE A 370 -7.07 -8.47 5.53
C PHE A 370 -6.43 -7.16 5.99
N GLY A 371 -5.17 -7.21 6.43
CA GLY A 371 -4.42 -6.05 6.87
C GLY A 371 -4.16 -5.03 5.76
N ARG A 372 -3.96 -5.46 4.53
CA ARG A 372 -3.77 -4.54 3.40
C ARG A 372 -5.07 -3.87 2.99
N TRP A 373 -6.18 -4.55 3.08
CA TRP A 373 -7.48 -4.03 2.65
C TRP A 373 -8.20 -3.21 3.72
N LEU A 374 -8.46 -3.78 4.91
CA LEU A 374 -9.30 -3.12 5.93
C LEU A 374 -8.73 -1.78 6.43
N PRO A 375 -7.44 -1.68 6.85
CA PRO A 375 -6.88 -0.41 7.26
C PRO A 375 -6.76 0.59 6.12
N GLY A 376 -6.55 0.14 4.88
CA GLY A 376 -6.64 0.98 3.69
C GLY A 376 -8.00 1.66 3.57
N PHE A 377 -9.09 0.92 3.77
CA PHE A 377 -10.45 1.48 3.79
C PHE A 377 -10.66 2.46 4.96
N TYR A 378 -10.23 2.09 6.18
CA TYR A 378 -10.36 2.97 7.34
C TYR A 378 -9.49 4.23 7.24
N SER A 379 -8.36 4.19 6.54
CA SER A 379 -7.49 5.35 6.36
C SER A 379 -8.17 6.49 5.60
N ASP A 380 -9.09 6.16 4.70
CA ASP A 380 -9.88 7.15 3.96
C ASP A 380 -10.97 7.82 4.85
N ILE A 381 -11.28 7.22 6.01
CA ILE A 381 -12.31 7.71 6.95
C ILE A 381 -11.68 8.45 8.13
N ILE A 382 -10.69 7.83 8.79
CA ILE A 382 -10.09 8.31 10.06
C ILE A 382 -8.91 9.24 9.80
N GLY A 383 -8.31 9.11 8.62
CA GLY A 383 -7.08 9.78 8.22
C GLY A 383 -5.91 8.81 8.08
N ARG A 384 -5.06 9.09 7.11
CA ARG A 384 -4.00 8.19 6.62
C ARG A 384 -2.95 7.92 7.70
N TYR A 385 -2.39 8.96 8.30
CA TYR A 385 -1.42 8.84 9.38
C TYR A 385 -2.02 8.27 10.66
N ASN A 386 -3.27 8.65 11.01
CA ASN A 386 -3.93 8.12 12.20
C ASN A 386 -4.08 6.60 12.13
N THR A 387 -4.51 6.09 10.97
CA THR A 387 -4.63 4.64 10.75
C THR A 387 -3.27 3.95 10.81
N CYS A 388 -2.23 4.55 10.22
CA CYS A 388 -0.87 4.02 10.27
C CYS A 388 -0.36 3.92 11.71
N LEU A 389 -0.60 4.93 12.56
CA LEU A 389 -0.23 4.91 13.97
C LEU A 389 -0.95 3.79 14.74
N VAL A 390 -2.27 3.66 14.56
CA VAL A 390 -3.06 2.59 15.22
C VAL A 390 -2.52 1.22 14.85
N VAL A 391 -2.26 0.98 13.58
CA VAL A 391 -1.73 -0.29 13.09
C VAL A 391 -0.33 -0.56 13.63
N THR A 392 0.53 0.45 13.70
CA THR A 392 1.88 0.31 14.30
C THR A 392 1.78 -0.06 15.78
N VAL A 393 0.83 0.49 16.54
CA VAL A 393 0.57 0.09 17.94
C VAL A 393 0.13 -1.38 18.01
N VAL A 394 -0.74 -1.83 17.09
CA VAL A 394 -1.14 -3.26 17.02
C VAL A 394 0.06 -4.15 16.71
N THR A 395 0.99 -3.70 15.86
CA THR A 395 2.24 -4.43 15.57
C THR A 395 3.09 -4.56 16.83
N ILE A 396 3.30 -3.47 17.58
CA ILE A 396 4.06 -3.47 18.84
C ILE A 396 3.42 -4.43 19.85
N PHE A 397 2.09 -4.37 19.99
CA PHE A 397 1.34 -5.27 20.83
C PHE A 397 1.53 -6.74 20.43
N SER A 398 1.45 -7.05 19.14
CA SER A 398 1.63 -8.42 18.64
C SER A 398 3.03 -8.98 18.96
N VAL A 399 4.07 -8.14 18.89
CA VAL A 399 5.46 -8.55 19.18
C VAL A 399 5.69 -8.73 20.68
N PHE A 400 5.38 -7.72 21.51
CA PHE A 400 5.70 -7.74 22.93
C PHE A 400 4.71 -8.49 23.80
N ALA A 401 3.40 -8.43 23.47
CA ALA A 401 2.36 -9.03 24.29
C ALA A 401 1.94 -10.42 23.83
N VAL A 402 2.24 -10.81 22.57
CA VAL A 402 1.85 -12.11 22.03
C VAL A 402 3.07 -12.97 21.70
N TRP A 403 4.00 -12.50 20.85
CA TRP A 403 5.14 -13.31 20.45
C TRP A 403 6.09 -13.59 21.61
N LEU A 404 6.52 -12.56 22.31
CA LEU A 404 7.52 -12.69 23.38
C LEU A 404 7.06 -13.64 24.51
N PRO A 405 5.84 -13.52 25.08
CA PRO A 405 5.41 -14.38 26.19
C PRO A 405 4.75 -15.69 25.75
N PHE A 406 4.08 -15.74 24.59
CA PHE A 406 3.25 -16.88 24.19
C PHE A 406 3.68 -17.55 22.89
N GLY A 407 4.80 -17.15 22.28
CA GLY A 407 5.30 -17.74 21.02
C GLY A 407 5.61 -19.24 21.12
N GLY A 408 6.01 -19.73 22.30
CA GLY A 408 6.22 -21.16 22.57
C GLY A 408 4.93 -21.99 22.66
N HIS A 409 3.74 -21.38 22.56
CA HIS A 409 2.45 -22.09 22.50
C HIS A 409 1.84 -22.00 21.11
N THR A 410 1.31 -23.10 20.58
CA THR A 410 0.72 -23.16 19.21
C THR A 410 -0.32 -22.06 18.98
N ALA A 411 -1.25 -21.86 19.93
CA ALA A 411 -2.27 -20.84 19.83
C ALA A 411 -1.65 -19.41 19.85
N GLY A 412 -0.62 -19.19 20.68
CA GLY A 412 0.11 -17.92 20.76
C GLY A 412 0.84 -17.62 19.45
N LEU A 413 1.52 -18.60 18.85
CA LEU A 413 2.24 -18.43 17.60
C LEU A 413 1.30 -18.17 16.41
N ILE A 414 0.14 -18.86 16.35
CA ILE A 414 -0.90 -18.60 15.34
C ILE A 414 -1.48 -17.19 15.54
N ALA A 415 -1.81 -16.82 16.79
CA ALA A 415 -2.34 -15.48 17.10
C ALA A 415 -1.34 -14.39 16.72
N PHE A 416 -0.05 -14.57 17.04
CA PHE A 416 1.00 -13.68 16.62
C PHE A 416 1.07 -13.58 15.08
N ALA A 417 1.13 -14.69 14.37
CA ALA A 417 1.21 -14.72 12.92
C ALA A 417 0.06 -13.96 12.26
N LEU A 418 -1.19 -14.17 12.73
CA LEU A 418 -2.37 -13.47 12.20
C LEU A 418 -2.35 -11.97 12.52
N LEU A 419 -2.06 -11.60 13.78
CA LEU A 419 -2.04 -10.19 14.22
C LEU A 419 -0.88 -9.43 13.58
N PHE A 420 0.32 -10.01 13.58
CA PHE A 420 1.48 -9.41 12.95
C PHE A 420 1.30 -9.32 11.44
N GLY A 421 0.79 -10.36 10.80
CA GLY A 421 0.45 -10.35 9.38
C GLY A 421 -0.54 -9.25 9.03
N PHE A 422 -1.63 -9.12 9.81
CA PHE A 422 -2.61 -8.05 9.67
C PHE A 422 -1.95 -6.67 9.79
N ALA A 423 -1.21 -6.42 10.84
CA ALA A 423 -0.64 -5.12 11.14
C ALA A 423 0.50 -4.75 10.16
N SER A 424 1.42 -5.67 9.91
CA SER A 424 2.54 -5.43 8.97
C SER A 424 2.07 -5.29 7.52
N GLY A 425 1.07 -6.08 7.10
CA GLY A 425 0.43 -5.94 5.80
C GLY A 425 -0.20 -4.55 5.62
N SER A 426 -0.79 -4.00 6.68
CA SER A 426 -1.34 -2.65 6.70
C SER A 426 -0.27 -1.59 6.45
N ASN A 427 0.89 -1.71 7.08
CA ASN A 427 1.99 -0.75 6.91
C ASN A 427 2.44 -0.68 5.44
N ILE A 428 2.56 -1.82 4.75
CA ILE A 428 2.90 -1.88 3.33
C ILE A 428 1.87 -1.15 2.44
N SER A 429 0.59 -1.22 2.77
CA SER A 429 -0.47 -0.56 1.99
C SER A 429 -0.64 0.92 2.35
N LEU A 430 -0.40 1.31 3.61
CA LEU A 430 -0.59 2.68 4.10
C LEU A 430 0.61 3.59 3.82
N THR A 431 1.84 3.07 3.79
CA THR A 431 3.04 3.85 3.49
C THR A 431 2.91 4.64 2.17
N PRO A 432 2.53 4.02 1.02
CA PRO A 432 2.32 4.76 -0.21
C PRO A 432 1.26 5.86 -0.09
N VAL A 433 0.24 5.62 0.72
CA VAL A 433 -0.88 6.55 0.90
C VAL A 433 -0.45 7.75 1.77
N CYS A 434 0.34 7.52 2.82
CA CYS A 434 0.92 8.58 3.65
C CYS A 434 1.91 9.44 2.85
N ILE A 435 2.79 8.83 2.05
CA ILE A 435 3.71 9.56 1.16
C ILE A 435 2.92 10.41 0.16
N GLY A 436 1.85 9.85 -0.43
CA GLY A 436 1.01 10.57 -1.39
C GLY A 436 0.22 11.74 -0.80
N GLN A 437 0.21 11.92 0.51
CA GLN A 437 -0.36 13.09 1.19
C GLN A 437 0.64 14.25 1.31
N LEU A 438 1.94 13.95 1.22
CA LEU A 438 3.02 14.93 1.38
C LEU A 438 3.48 15.57 0.07
N CYS A 439 2.94 15.13 -1.06
CA CYS A 439 3.37 15.58 -2.38
C CYS A 439 2.20 15.69 -3.36
N ASP A 440 2.40 16.46 -4.43
CA ASP A 440 1.49 16.44 -5.57
C ASP A 440 1.52 15.09 -6.26
N THR A 441 0.37 14.65 -6.79
CA THR A 441 0.27 13.36 -7.50
C THR A 441 1.21 13.29 -8.71
N LYS A 442 1.56 14.43 -9.30
CA LYS A 442 2.52 14.52 -10.43
C LYS A 442 3.96 14.16 -10.02
N ASP A 443 4.33 14.33 -8.74
CA ASP A 443 5.67 14.05 -8.19
C ASP A 443 5.68 12.78 -7.32
N TYR A 444 4.55 12.08 -7.23
CA TYR A 444 4.38 10.95 -6.31
C TYR A 444 5.40 9.84 -6.50
N GLY A 445 5.69 9.46 -7.76
CA GLY A 445 6.67 8.41 -8.05
C GLY A 445 8.06 8.75 -7.52
N ARG A 446 8.46 10.04 -7.59
CA ARG A 446 9.74 10.53 -7.08
C ARG A 446 9.83 10.48 -5.56
N TYR A 447 8.79 10.94 -4.84
CA TYR A 447 8.74 10.86 -3.37
C TYR A 447 8.75 9.42 -2.89
N TYR A 448 7.91 8.59 -3.49
CA TYR A 448 7.83 7.17 -3.17
C TYR A 448 9.16 6.44 -3.38
N ALA A 449 9.78 6.66 -4.54
CA ALA A 449 11.06 6.08 -4.88
C ALA A 449 12.19 6.53 -3.93
N THR A 450 12.26 7.82 -3.58
CA THR A 450 13.26 8.34 -2.65
C THR A 450 13.12 7.70 -1.26
N CYS A 451 11.89 7.53 -0.76
CA CYS A 451 11.62 6.84 0.50
C CYS A 451 12.13 5.39 0.45
N TYR A 452 11.70 4.62 -0.54
CA TYR A 452 12.05 3.19 -0.62
C TYR A 452 13.52 2.93 -0.96
N THR A 453 14.22 3.89 -1.56
CA THR A 453 15.69 3.81 -1.72
C THR A 453 16.41 3.83 -0.37
N ILE A 454 15.95 4.66 0.57
CA ILE A 454 16.51 4.67 1.93
C ILE A 454 16.12 3.39 2.67
N VAL A 455 14.88 2.95 2.52
CA VAL A 455 14.37 1.69 3.08
C VAL A 455 15.16 0.48 2.62
N SER A 456 15.68 0.48 1.37
CA SER A 456 16.47 -0.64 0.84
C SER A 456 17.71 -0.95 1.66
N LEU A 457 18.33 0.05 2.30
CA LEU A 457 19.46 -0.13 3.21
C LEU A 457 19.05 -0.91 4.46
N GLY A 458 17.84 -0.65 4.97
CA GLY A 458 17.26 -1.42 6.07
C GLY A 458 17.01 -2.88 5.64
N CYS A 459 16.41 -3.10 4.47
CA CYS A 459 16.19 -4.44 3.95
C CYS A 459 17.47 -5.25 3.75
N LEU A 460 18.55 -4.59 3.35
CA LEU A 460 19.86 -5.24 3.19
C LEU A 460 20.50 -5.63 4.53
N THR A 461 20.36 -4.78 5.55
CA THR A 461 21.08 -4.92 6.83
C THR A 461 20.27 -5.63 7.91
N GLY A 462 18.93 -5.62 7.82
CA GLY A 462 18.04 -6.09 8.88
C GLY A 462 18.20 -7.58 9.21
N ILE A 463 18.24 -8.43 8.20
CA ILE A 463 18.36 -9.88 8.36
C ILE A 463 19.73 -10.27 8.94
N PRO A 464 20.88 -9.75 8.42
CA PRO A 464 22.20 -10.03 9.00
C PRO A 464 22.34 -9.57 10.45
N ILE A 465 21.83 -8.38 10.79
CA ILE A 465 21.86 -7.86 12.16
C ILE A 465 21.01 -8.75 13.09
N ALA A 466 19.83 -9.17 12.65
CA ALA A 466 18.99 -10.08 13.41
C ALA A 466 19.67 -11.43 13.67
N GLY A 467 20.39 -11.96 12.67
CA GLY A 467 21.22 -13.16 12.80
C GLY A 467 22.34 -12.98 13.83
N ALA A 468 23.07 -11.87 13.77
CA ALA A 468 24.12 -11.56 14.74
C ALA A 468 23.59 -11.41 16.19
N ILE A 469 22.38 -10.85 16.35
CA ILE A 469 21.70 -10.80 17.65
C ILE A 469 21.34 -12.20 18.14
N LEU A 470 20.84 -13.06 17.26
CA LEU A 470 20.52 -14.45 17.59
C LEU A 470 21.76 -15.22 18.05
N ASP A 471 22.89 -15.08 17.34
CA ASP A 471 24.17 -15.68 17.70
C ASP A 471 24.68 -15.14 19.05
N ALA A 472 24.60 -13.82 19.28
CA ALA A 472 24.96 -13.19 20.55
C ALA A 472 24.09 -13.67 21.73
N CYS A 473 22.83 -13.99 21.47
CA CYS A 473 21.90 -14.58 22.43
C CYS A 473 22.01 -16.11 22.55
N ARG A 474 23.04 -16.73 21.98
CA ARG A 474 23.30 -18.19 22.01
C ARG A 474 22.13 -19.01 21.45
N GLY A 475 21.53 -18.57 20.36
CA GLY A 475 20.38 -19.20 19.71
C GLY A 475 19.02 -18.83 20.29
N ASN A 476 18.95 -18.08 21.40
CA ASN A 476 17.67 -17.66 21.97
C ASN A 476 17.07 -16.50 21.19
N TYR A 477 15.80 -16.61 20.82
CA TYR A 477 15.09 -15.62 19.98
C TYR A 477 14.63 -14.36 20.74
N TRP A 478 14.67 -14.33 22.07
CA TRP A 478 14.18 -13.18 22.84
C TRP A 478 14.83 -11.84 22.43
N GLY A 479 16.15 -11.86 22.18
CA GLY A 479 16.88 -10.65 21.77
C GLY A 479 16.42 -10.13 20.41
N LEU A 480 16.19 -11.04 19.46
CA LEU A 480 15.65 -10.74 18.13
C LEU A 480 14.22 -10.17 18.22
N ILE A 481 13.37 -10.75 19.08
CA ILE A 481 11.99 -10.29 19.29
C ILE A 481 11.98 -8.89 19.89
N VAL A 482 12.80 -8.64 20.93
CA VAL A 482 12.94 -7.33 21.58
C VAL A 482 13.46 -6.28 20.60
N TRP A 483 14.48 -6.62 19.80
CA TRP A 483 14.99 -5.73 18.74
C TRP A 483 13.91 -5.34 17.74
N THR A 484 13.16 -6.33 17.24
CA THR A 484 12.03 -6.10 16.35
C THR A 484 11.02 -5.12 16.95
N GLY A 485 10.60 -5.36 18.19
CA GLY A 485 9.67 -4.49 18.91
C GLY A 485 10.21 -3.08 19.11
N ALA A 486 11.50 -2.94 19.47
CA ALA A 486 12.15 -1.64 19.65
C ALA A 486 12.17 -0.81 18.35
N CYS A 487 12.41 -1.44 17.20
CA CYS A 487 12.33 -0.78 15.91
C CYS A 487 10.91 -0.25 15.63
N TYR A 488 9.87 -1.04 15.93
CA TYR A 488 8.47 -0.58 15.78
C TYR A 488 8.12 0.57 16.73
N VAL A 489 8.65 0.59 17.96
CA VAL A 489 8.49 1.72 18.90
C VAL A 489 9.14 2.98 18.35
N GLY A 490 10.38 2.87 17.83
CA GLY A 490 11.06 3.98 17.14
C GLY A 490 10.28 4.49 15.92
N ALA A 491 9.70 3.56 15.14
CA ALA A 491 8.87 3.89 13.99
C ALA A 491 7.60 4.64 14.40
N LEU A 492 6.94 4.20 15.47
CA LEU A 492 5.77 4.88 16.03
C LEU A 492 6.09 6.33 16.40
N PHE A 493 7.20 6.54 17.11
CA PHE A 493 7.65 7.88 17.46
C PHE A 493 7.89 8.76 16.22
N ALA A 494 8.61 8.25 15.23
CA ALA A 494 8.89 8.98 14.00
C ALA A 494 7.59 9.34 13.23
N LEU A 495 6.63 8.42 13.16
CA LEU A 495 5.35 8.66 12.49
C LEU A 495 4.45 9.63 13.26
N ILE A 496 4.50 9.67 14.60
CA ILE A 496 3.80 10.68 15.41
C ILE A 496 4.35 12.08 15.08
N VAL A 497 5.68 12.24 15.02
CA VAL A 497 6.32 13.52 14.65
C VAL A 497 5.95 13.90 13.22
N ALA A 498 6.03 12.97 12.27
CA ALA A 498 5.66 13.21 10.88
C ALA A 498 4.21 13.68 10.74
N ARG A 499 3.29 13.05 11.47
CA ARG A 499 1.88 13.45 11.52
C ARG A 499 1.70 14.87 12.06
N GLY A 500 2.37 15.19 13.18
CA GLY A 500 2.30 16.53 13.78
C GLY A 500 2.77 17.62 12.83
N LEU A 501 3.83 17.33 12.05
CA LEU A 501 4.39 18.27 11.06
C LEU A 501 3.55 18.38 9.78
N SER A 502 2.82 17.34 9.40
CA SER A 502 2.03 17.32 8.15
C SER A 502 0.66 17.97 8.30
N GLY A 503 -0.02 17.79 9.43
CA GLY A 503 -1.42 18.19 9.61
C GLY A 503 -1.76 18.82 10.96
N GLY A 504 -0.74 19.07 11.80
CA GLY A 504 -0.93 19.59 13.15
C GLY A 504 -1.21 18.50 14.19
N TRP A 505 -1.26 18.90 15.46
CA TRP A 505 -1.34 17.99 16.60
C TRP A 505 -2.78 17.61 16.99
N GLU A 506 -3.80 18.19 16.37
CA GLU A 506 -5.18 17.87 16.66
C GLU A 506 -5.58 16.49 16.10
N ILE A 507 -6.03 15.58 16.99
CA ILE A 507 -6.40 14.19 16.64
C ILE A 507 -7.59 14.13 15.65
N ARG A 508 -8.47 15.13 15.67
CA ARG A 508 -9.68 15.18 14.83
C ARG A 508 -9.46 15.69 13.41
N ILE A 509 -8.28 16.20 13.08
CA ILE A 509 -8.00 16.63 11.73
C ILE A 509 -7.83 15.37 10.86
N LYS A 510 -8.73 15.20 9.92
CA LYS A 510 -8.59 14.22 8.83
C LYS A 510 -7.47 14.73 7.91
N ASN A 511 -6.31 14.17 8.05
CA ASN A 511 -5.19 14.42 7.15
C ASN A 511 -5.22 13.41 6.02
#